data_87e76965d9ae70cbd8f60724853faa5a
#
_entry.id   87e76965d9ae70cbd8f60724853faa5a
#
_cell.length_a   1.000
_cell.length_b   1.000
_cell.length_c   1.000
_cell.angle_alpha   90.00
_cell.angle_beta   90.00
_cell.angle_gamma   90.00
#
_symmetry.space_group_name_H-M   'P 1'
#
loop_
_entity.id
_entity.type
_entity.pdbx_description
1 polymer ?
#
loop_
_entity_poly.entity_id
_entity_poly.type
_entity_poly.pdbx_seq_one_letter_code
_entity_poly.pdbx_strand_id
1 'polypeptide(L)'
;IDTGDKSVEEQEKILEFDKFADIARKDAGGILVDGKSSGIMYAYAKCCNPIPGDPVIGYITVGEGIKIHRKTCNNLINLTSIDPDKLVAVQWPGTDGTLFVAGLTVKGEDSPGILNDIAHTIVSYRSTNIKSININTNDSTFEGSVMVYVNNLEHLNILIDRLKKLRGLYKVERFEGT
;
A
#
# COMPACT_ATOMS: atom_id res chain seq x y z
N ILE A 1 -25.00 -8.37 36.27
CA ILE A 1 -23.57 -8.07 36.40
C ILE A 1 -22.85 -9.23 35.72
N ASP A 2 -22.55 -9.04 34.45
CA ASP A 2 -21.86 -10.07 33.62
C ASP A 2 -20.39 -9.63 33.51
N THR A 3 -19.57 -10.14 34.39
CA THR A 3 -18.13 -10.09 34.26
C THR A 3 -17.73 -11.22 33.32
N GLY A 4 -17.79 -10.93 32.01
CA GLY A 4 -17.33 -11.85 30.98
C GLY A 4 -15.88 -12.24 31.23
N ASP A 5 -15.69 -13.46 31.62
CA ASP A 5 -14.39 -14.14 31.67
C ASP A 5 -13.85 -14.20 30.24
N LYS A 6 -12.89 -13.31 29.94
CA LYS A 6 -12.17 -13.37 28.67
C LYS A 6 -11.45 -14.70 28.62
N SER A 7 -11.65 -15.46 27.56
CA SER A 7 -11.04 -16.76 27.40
C SER A 7 -9.51 -16.66 27.57
N VAL A 8 -8.89 -17.71 28.11
CA VAL A 8 -7.43 -17.78 28.31
C VAL A 8 -6.68 -17.48 26.99
N GLU A 9 -7.25 -17.87 25.85
CA GLU A 9 -6.72 -17.56 24.52
C GLU A 9 -6.74 -16.06 24.17
N GLU A 10 -7.77 -15.31 24.60
CA GLU A 10 -7.81 -13.86 24.41
C GLU A 10 -6.80 -13.13 25.30
N GLN A 11 -6.58 -13.62 26.50
CA GLN A 11 -5.59 -13.06 27.43
C GLN A 11 -4.16 -13.36 26.95
N GLU A 12 -3.91 -14.54 26.41
CA GLU A 12 -2.60 -14.88 25.80
C GLU A 12 -2.32 -14.04 24.57
N LYS A 13 -3.32 -13.81 23.71
CA LYS A 13 -3.21 -12.94 22.52
C LYS A 13 -2.94 -11.48 22.87
N ILE A 14 -3.56 -10.95 23.91
CA ILE A 14 -3.31 -9.60 24.43
C ILE A 14 -1.89 -9.49 24.99
N LEU A 15 -1.43 -10.49 25.73
CA LEU A 15 -0.07 -10.55 26.29
C LEU A 15 1.01 -10.69 25.20
N GLU A 16 0.75 -11.44 24.13
CA GLU A 16 1.64 -11.48 22.97
C GLU A 16 1.69 -10.13 22.25
N PHE A 17 0.55 -9.49 22.04
CA PHE A 17 0.48 -8.16 21.45
C PHE A 17 1.27 -7.13 22.27
N ASP A 18 1.13 -7.12 23.59
CA ASP A 18 1.88 -6.23 24.49
C ASP A 18 3.40 -6.49 24.44
N LYS A 19 3.82 -7.74 24.33
CA LYS A 19 5.24 -8.10 24.17
C LYS A 19 5.80 -7.60 22.83
N PHE A 20 5.06 -7.70 21.74
CA PHE A 20 5.46 -7.16 20.43
C PHE A 20 5.50 -5.63 20.44
N ALA A 21 4.56 -4.98 21.13
CA ALA A 21 4.55 -3.53 21.31
C ALA A 21 5.79 -3.03 22.07
N ASP A 22 6.28 -3.79 23.04
CA ASP A 22 7.48 -3.45 23.82
C ASP A 22 8.78 -3.63 23.02
N ILE A 23 8.85 -4.62 22.13
CA ILE A 23 10.01 -4.86 21.27
C ILE A 23 10.13 -3.77 20.18
N ALA A 24 9.00 -3.30 19.66
CA ALA A 24 8.93 -2.29 18.60
C ALA A 24 9.25 -0.86 19.06
N ARG A 25 9.31 -0.59 20.37
CA ARG A 25 9.65 0.73 20.93
C ARG A 25 11.09 1.19 20.63
N LYS A 26 11.92 0.37 19.99
CA LYS A 26 13.32 0.69 19.71
C LYS A 26 13.60 1.32 18.37
N ASP A 27 12.68 1.32 17.42
CA ASP A 27 12.85 1.97 16.12
C ASP A 27 11.95 3.20 16.00
N ALA A 28 12.51 4.35 16.39
CA ALA A 28 11.86 5.65 16.29
C ALA A 28 11.86 6.13 14.83
N GLY A 29 10.72 6.16 14.20
CA GLY A 29 10.55 6.67 12.84
C GLY A 29 9.24 6.21 12.19
N GLY A 30 8.29 5.79 13.00
CA GLY A 30 7.11 5.11 12.53
C GLY A 30 5.87 5.99 12.38
N ILE A 31 4.87 5.37 11.80
CA ILE A 31 3.50 5.86 11.70
C ILE A 31 2.96 6.34 13.06
N LEU A 32 2.21 7.42 13.04
CA LEU A 32 1.53 7.91 14.23
C LEU A 32 0.23 7.12 14.44
N VAL A 33 0.05 6.53 15.61
CA VAL A 33 -1.19 5.86 16.01
C VAL A 33 -1.91 6.77 17.01
N ASP A 34 -3.18 7.10 16.74
CA ASP A 34 -3.98 8.05 17.52
C ASP A 34 -3.27 9.39 17.76
N GLY A 35 -2.52 9.88 16.75
CA GLY A 35 -1.78 11.14 16.82
C GLY A 35 -0.54 11.11 17.70
N LYS A 36 -0.14 9.96 18.20
CA LYS A 36 1.07 9.80 19.03
C LYS A 36 2.10 8.96 18.29
N SER A 37 3.38 9.33 18.42
CA SER A 37 4.47 8.47 18.02
C SER A 37 4.39 7.20 18.84
N SER A 38 3.99 6.11 18.20
CA SER A 38 3.87 4.81 18.85
C SER A 38 5.11 3.97 18.54
N GLY A 39 5.71 3.39 19.56
CA GLY A 39 6.67 2.32 19.37
C GLY A 39 6.01 0.99 18.99
N ILE A 40 4.85 1.01 18.34
CA ILE A 40 4.09 -0.18 17.96
C ILE A 40 4.62 -0.70 16.62
N MET A 41 4.83 -2.01 16.55
CA MET A 41 5.18 -2.68 15.29
C MET A 41 4.06 -2.50 14.27
N TYR A 42 4.41 -2.10 13.06
CA TYR A 42 3.47 -1.97 11.96
C TYR A 42 4.08 -2.46 10.64
N ALA A 43 3.21 -2.81 9.71
CA ALA A 43 3.58 -3.17 8.35
C ALA A 43 2.55 -2.62 7.36
N TYR A 44 3.02 -2.27 6.17
CA TYR A 44 2.12 -1.87 5.08
C TYR A 44 1.50 -3.10 4.43
N ALA A 45 0.20 -3.06 4.23
CA ALA A 45 -0.54 -4.17 3.62
C ALA A 45 -0.15 -4.35 2.15
N LYS A 46 0.25 -5.57 1.79
CA LYS A 46 0.64 -5.90 0.42
C LYS A 46 -0.53 -5.94 -0.56
N CYS A 47 -1.76 -6.13 -0.05
CA CYS A 47 -2.96 -6.18 -0.87
C CYS A 47 -3.34 -4.84 -1.50
N CYS A 48 -2.93 -3.71 -0.91
CA CYS A 48 -3.26 -2.38 -1.41
C CYS A 48 -2.07 -1.43 -1.53
N ASN A 49 -0.90 -1.82 -1.05
CA ASN A 49 0.35 -1.05 -1.11
C ASN A 49 0.14 0.45 -0.81
N PRO A 50 -0.21 0.83 0.43
CA PRO A 50 -0.41 2.22 0.78
C PRO A 50 0.88 3.02 0.64
N ILE A 51 0.76 4.26 0.19
CA ILE A 51 1.88 5.19 0.05
C ILE A 51 1.52 6.53 0.71
N PRO A 52 2.51 7.35 1.11
CA PRO A 52 2.24 8.65 1.72
C PRO A 52 1.32 9.51 0.85
N GLY A 53 0.29 10.08 1.48
CA GLY A 53 -0.80 10.81 0.83
C GLY A 53 -2.08 9.99 0.65
N ASP A 54 -2.01 8.66 0.72
CA ASP A 54 -3.22 7.85 0.76
C ASP A 54 -3.98 8.03 2.08
N PRO A 55 -5.31 8.04 2.05
CA PRO A 55 -6.11 7.84 3.24
C PRO A 55 -5.90 6.43 3.79
N VAL A 56 -5.33 6.33 4.98
CA VAL A 56 -4.97 5.04 5.59
C VAL A 56 -5.66 4.80 6.92
N ILE A 57 -5.74 3.54 7.30
CA ILE A 57 -6.20 3.08 8.59
C ILE A 57 -5.40 1.84 8.98
N GLY A 58 -5.15 1.68 10.28
CA GLY A 58 -4.52 0.49 10.83
C GLY A 58 -5.55 -0.57 11.20
N TYR A 59 -5.17 -1.82 11.03
CA TYR A 59 -5.91 -2.98 11.51
C TYR A 59 -5.00 -3.80 12.41
N ILE A 60 -5.43 -4.04 13.63
CA ILE A 60 -4.67 -4.81 14.62
C ILE A 60 -4.70 -6.28 14.24
N THR A 61 -3.51 -6.87 14.03
CA THR A 61 -3.35 -8.28 13.70
C THR A 61 -2.69 -9.02 14.85
N VAL A 62 -3.00 -10.30 14.98
CA VAL A 62 -2.34 -11.17 15.96
C VAL A 62 -0.95 -11.52 15.44
N GLY A 63 0.09 -11.19 16.20
CA GLY A 63 1.48 -11.55 15.90
C GLY A 63 2.24 -10.63 14.94
N GLU A 64 1.56 -9.79 14.13
CA GLU A 64 2.21 -8.89 13.16
C GLU A 64 2.09 -7.40 13.51
N GLY A 65 1.47 -7.07 14.64
CA GLY A 65 1.21 -5.69 15.04
C GLY A 65 0.08 -5.04 14.25
N ILE A 66 0.26 -3.78 13.86
CA ILE A 66 -0.73 -3.03 13.09
C ILE A 66 -0.43 -3.16 11.60
N LYS A 67 -1.39 -3.63 10.83
CA LYS A 67 -1.32 -3.66 9.38
C LYS A 67 -2.01 -2.44 8.80
N ILE A 68 -1.28 -1.64 8.04
CA ILE A 68 -1.77 -0.37 7.50
C ILE A 68 -2.32 -0.62 6.11
N HIS A 69 -3.60 -0.29 5.95
CA HIS A 69 -4.33 -0.40 4.70
C HIS A 69 -4.77 0.96 4.19
N ARG A 70 -4.97 1.07 2.89
CA ARG A 70 -5.75 2.16 2.32
C ARG A 70 -7.21 2.00 2.74
N LYS A 71 -7.88 3.11 3.05
CA LYS A 71 -9.31 3.06 3.45
C LYS A 71 -10.23 2.45 2.38
N THR A 72 -9.80 2.48 1.13
CA THR A 72 -10.53 1.90 -0.02
C THR A 72 -10.21 0.43 -0.30
N CYS A 73 -9.38 -0.20 0.52
CA CYS A 73 -8.97 -1.58 0.32
C CYS A 73 -10.12 -2.57 0.55
N ASN A 74 -10.44 -3.39 -0.45
CA ASN A 74 -11.51 -4.39 -0.35
C ASN A 74 -11.25 -5.41 0.76
N ASN A 75 -10.00 -5.83 0.93
CA ASN A 75 -9.66 -6.77 2.01
C ASN A 75 -9.87 -6.14 3.39
N LEU A 76 -9.60 -4.85 3.56
CA LEU A 76 -9.90 -4.15 4.79
C LEU A 76 -11.42 -4.10 5.05
N ILE A 77 -12.21 -3.78 4.03
CA ILE A 77 -13.68 -3.73 4.15
C ILE A 77 -14.24 -5.07 4.62
N ASN A 78 -13.72 -6.18 4.09
CA ASN A 78 -14.11 -7.52 4.53
C ASN A 78 -13.70 -7.80 5.98
N LEU A 79 -12.48 -7.43 6.38
CA LEU A 79 -11.98 -7.59 7.75
C LEU A 79 -12.79 -6.77 8.77
N THR A 80 -13.16 -5.53 8.42
CA THR A 80 -13.96 -4.65 9.29
C THR A 80 -15.39 -5.14 9.49
N SER A 81 -15.92 -5.88 8.55
CA SER A 81 -17.24 -6.54 8.68
C SER A 81 -17.22 -7.66 9.73
N ILE A 82 -16.04 -8.25 9.98
CA ILE A 82 -15.86 -9.34 10.93
C ILE A 82 -15.54 -8.80 12.33
N ASP A 83 -14.62 -7.84 12.43
CA ASP A 83 -14.15 -7.30 13.71
C ASP A 83 -13.79 -5.81 13.60
N PRO A 84 -14.81 -4.92 13.73
CA PRO A 84 -14.59 -3.48 13.61
C PRO A 84 -13.77 -2.88 14.75
N ASP A 85 -13.67 -3.56 15.89
CA ASP A 85 -12.97 -3.06 17.07
C ASP A 85 -11.43 -3.11 16.91
N LYS A 86 -10.94 -3.79 15.89
CA LYS A 86 -9.50 -3.85 15.55
C LYS A 86 -9.01 -2.69 14.70
N LEU A 87 -9.86 -1.75 14.36
CA LEU A 87 -9.46 -0.55 13.60
C LEU A 87 -8.81 0.48 14.52
N VAL A 88 -7.71 1.05 14.06
CA VAL A 88 -7.03 2.16 14.73
C VAL A 88 -6.72 3.27 13.74
N ALA A 89 -6.87 4.52 14.19
CA ALA A 89 -6.50 5.68 13.40
C ALA A 89 -4.97 5.77 13.29
N VAL A 90 -4.47 5.91 12.07
CA VAL A 90 -3.04 6.06 11.78
C VAL A 90 -2.80 7.26 10.87
N GLN A 91 -1.64 7.88 11.00
CA GLN A 91 -1.21 9.01 10.19
C GLN A 91 0.19 8.74 9.64
N TRP A 92 0.43 9.23 8.42
CA TRP A 92 1.76 9.16 7.83
C TRP A 92 2.76 9.97 8.66
N PRO A 93 3.96 9.42 8.90
CA PRO A 93 5.07 10.20 9.44
C PRO A 93 5.52 11.25 8.41
N GLY A 94 6.31 12.20 8.83
CA GLY A 94 6.98 13.12 7.91
C GLY A 94 7.82 12.33 6.90
N THR A 95 7.78 12.74 5.64
CA THR A 95 8.52 12.07 4.56
C THR A 95 10.00 12.43 4.62
N ASP A 96 10.85 11.44 4.75
CA ASP A 96 12.32 11.57 4.83
C ASP A 96 13.04 11.08 3.55
N GLY A 97 12.34 11.07 2.43
CA GLY A 97 12.86 10.55 1.15
C GLY A 97 12.72 9.04 0.97
N THR A 98 12.04 8.36 1.87
CA THR A 98 11.73 6.93 1.73
C THR A 98 10.93 6.66 0.47
N LEU A 99 11.29 5.60 -0.24
CA LEU A 99 10.59 5.14 -1.44
C LEU A 99 9.59 4.05 -1.11
N PHE A 100 8.44 4.13 -1.73
CA PHE A 100 7.35 3.18 -1.59
C PHE A 100 7.06 2.51 -2.93
N VAL A 101 6.62 1.25 -2.88
CA VAL A 101 6.22 0.52 -4.09
C VAL A 101 4.74 0.78 -4.38
N ALA A 102 4.45 1.19 -5.60
CA ALA A 102 3.08 1.30 -6.10
C ALA A 102 2.94 0.56 -7.44
N GLY A 103 1.76 0.02 -7.67
CA GLY A 103 1.43 -0.70 -8.90
C GLY A 103 0.53 0.11 -9.82
N LEU A 104 0.74 -0.04 -11.12
CA LEU A 104 -0.09 0.49 -12.18
C LEU A 104 -0.57 -0.64 -13.07
N THR A 105 -1.83 -0.59 -13.49
CA THR A 105 -2.36 -1.40 -14.58
C THR A 105 -2.40 -0.56 -15.83
N VAL A 106 -1.85 -1.09 -16.93
CA VAL A 106 -1.81 -0.44 -18.24
C VAL A 106 -2.47 -1.32 -19.29
N LYS A 107 -3.25 -0.72 -20.17
CA LYS A 107 -3.85 -1.39 -21.33
C LYS A 107 -3.72 -0.48 -22.55
N GLY A 108 -3.45 -1.07 -23.70
CA GLY A 108 -3.28 -0.30 -24.92
C GLY A 108 -3.22 -1.16 -26.17
N GLU A 109 -2.94 -0.51 -27.29
CA GLU A 109 -2.66 -1.16 -28.57
C GLU A 109 -1.23 -1.69 -28.58
N ASP A 110 -1.08 -2.94 -28.99
CA ASP A 110 0.25 -3.52 -29.18
C ASP A 110 0.90 -2.95 -30.43
N SER A 111 1.97 -2.24 -30.22
CA SER A 111 2.75 -1.61 -31.30
C SER A 111 4.23 -1.65 -30.97
N PRO A 112 5.11 -1.76 -32.00
CA PRO A 112 6.55 -1.72 -31.78
C PRO A 112 6.95 -0.45 -31.03
N GLY A 113 7.72 -0.63 -29.94
CA GLY A 113 8.23 0.48 -29.13
C GLY A 113 7.35 0.92 -27.98
N ILE A 114 6.11 0.45 -27.85
CA ILE A 114 5.20 0.88 -26.76
C ILE A 114 5.77 0.60 -25.37
N LEU A 115 6.44 -0.53 -25.18
CA LEU A 115 7.10 -0.87 -23.91
C LEU A 115 8.25 0.10 -23.59
N ASN A 116 9.03 0.45 -24.61
CA ASN A 116 10.10 1.45 -24.47
C ASN A 116 9.52 2.82 -24.09
N ASP A 117 8.42 3.24 -24.69
CA ASP A 117 7.77 4.52 -24.42
C ASP A 117 7.20 4.58 -23.00
N ILE A 118 6.61 3.48 -22.52
CA ILE A 118 6.15 3.36 -21.15
C ILE A 118 7.32 3.49 -20.18
N ALA A 119 8.38 2.71 -20.37
CA ALA A 119 9.55 2.73 -19.51
C ALA A 119 10.23 4.11 -19.52
N HIS A 120 10.42 4.70 -20.69
CA HIS A 120 11.02 6.02 -20.84
C HIS A 120 10.20 7.12 -20.14
N THR A 121 8.89 7.08 -20.27
CA THR A 121 7.97 8.05 -19.63
C THR A 121 8.10 7.99 -18.11
N ILE A 122 8.21 6.79 -17.54
CA ILE A 122 8.36 6.60 -16.10
C ILE A 122 9.73 7.09 -15.64
N VAL A 123 10.80 6.62 -16.27
CA VAL A 123 12.18 6.91 -15.85
C VAL A 123 12.53 8.39 -16.02
N SER A 124 12.02 9.05 -17.06
CA SER A 124 12.26 10.47 -17.32
C SER A 124 11.67 11.41 -16.28
N TYR A 125 10.71 10.96 -15.48
CA TYR A 125 10.15 11.76 -14.39
C TYR A 125 10.83 11.42 -13.06
N ARG A 126 11.58 12.38 -12.52
CA ARG A 126 12.31 12.29 -11.24
C ARG A 126 13.22 11.05 -11.13
N SER A 127 13.71 10.52 -12.23
CA SER A 127 14.48 9.28 -12.27
C SER A 127 13.77 8.11 -11.55
N THR A 128 12.46 8.02 -11.75
CA THR A 128 11.63 6.98 -11.13
C THR A 128 12.10 5.60 -11.54
N ASN A 129 12.42 4.77 -10.58
CA ASN A 129 12.85 3.41 -10.83
C ASN A 129 11.67 2.46 -10.98
N ILE A 130 11.78 1.52 -11.92
CA ILE A 130 10.79 0.45 -12.15
C ILE A 130 11.25 -0.78 -11.39
N LYS A 131 10.41 -1.30 -10.50
CA LYS A 131 10.66 -2.55 -9.79
C LYS A 131 10.42 -3.77 -10.68
N SER A 132 9.32 -3.76 -11.41
CA SER A 132 8.96 -4.82 -12.35
C SER A 132 7.98 -4.31 -13.38
N ILE A 133 7.99 -4.93 -14.54
CA ILE A 133 7.03 -4.70 -15.61
C ILE A 133 6.63 -6.05 -16.19
N ASN A 134 5.34 -6.27 -16.34
CA ASN A 134 4.78 -7.49 -16.89
C ASN A 134 3.72 -7.13 -17.92
N ILE A 135 3.97 -7.45 -19.18
CA ILE A 135 3.10 -7.14 -20.31
C ILE A 135 2.69 -8.44 -20.99
N ASN A 136 1.42 -8.61 -21.20
CA ASN A 136 0.84 -9.71 -21.96
C ASN A 136 0.14 -9.15 -23.19
N THR A 137 0.55 -9.63 -24.37
CA THR A 137 -0.06 -9.28 -25.62
C THR A 137 -1.12 -10.30 -25.99
N ASN A 138 -2.26 -9.82 -26.45
CA ASN A 138 -3.34 -10.63 -26.98
C ASN A 138 -3.87 -9.96 -28.28
N ASP A 139 -3.63 -10.62 -29.41
CA ASP A 139 -3.90 -10.11 -30.75
C ASP A 139 -3.22 -8.75 -31.01
N SER A 140 -3.98 -7.68 -31.11
CA SER A 140 -3.50 -6.32 -31.37
C SER A 140 -3.50 -5.43 -30.13
N THR A 141 -3.74 -5.98 -28.97
CA THR A 141 -3.79 -5.25 -27.70
C THR A 141 -2.83 -5.83 -26.67
N PHE A 142 -2.47 -5.03 -25.69
CA PHE A 142 -1.74 -5.52 -24.52
C PHE A 142 -2.43 -5.09 -23.22
N GLU A 143 -2.19 -5.88 -22.23
CA GLU A 143 -2.52 -5.59 -20.84
C GLU A 143 -1.33 -5.92 -19.95
N GLY A 144 -1.06 -5.10 -18.96
CA GLY A 144 0.05 -5.37 -18.08
C GLY A 144 0.01 -4.62 -16.76
N SER A 145 0.98 -4.94 -15.94
CA SER A 145 1.24 -4.28 -14.65
C SER A 145 2.65 -3.74 -14.59
N VAL A 146 2.79 -2.57 -14.00
CA VAL A 146 4.08 -1.91 -13.76
C VAL A 146 4.18 -1.57 -12.27
N MET A 147 5.20 -2.07 -11.61
CA MET A 147 5.52 -1.71 -10.23
C MET A 147 6.64 -0.67 -10.22
N VAL A 148 6.40 0.45 -9.55
CA VAL A 148 7.32 1.60 -9.52
C VAL A 148 7.65 2.00 -8.09
N TYR A 149 8.81 2.62 -7.90
CA TYR A 149 9.20 3.25 -6.65
C TYR A 149 8.83 4.73 -6.68
N VAL A 150 7.97 5.15 -5.76
CA VAL A 150 7.50 6.54 -5.65
C VAL A 150 7.66 7.09 -4.24
N ASN A 151 7.72 8.40 -4.11
CA ASN A 151 7.83 9.05 -2.80
C ASN A 151 6.46 9.17 -2.12
N ASN A 152 5.41 9.43 -2.90
CA ASN A 152 4.08 9.72 -2.39
C ASN A 152 3.02 9.59 -3.50
N LEU A 153 1.76 9.84 -3.12
CA LEU A 153 0.62 9.79 -4.03
C LEU A 153 0.68 10.84 -5.14
N GLU A 154 1.20 12.03 -4.87
CA GLU A 154 1.38 13.07 -5.90
C GLU A 154 2.33 12.60 -6.99
N HIS A 155 3.48 12.02 -6.61
CA HIS A 155 4.44 11.43 -7.56
C HIS A 155 3.77 10.38 -8.45
N LEU A 156 3.00 9.47 -7.85
CA LEU A 156 2.27 8.43 -8.58
C LEU A 156 1.24 9.01 -9.54
N ASN A 157 0.45 9.98 -9.09
CA ASN A 157 -0.59 10.60 -9.93
C ASN A 157 0.01 11.31 -11.16
N ILE A 158 1.14 11.99 -11.00
CA ILE A 158 1.84 12.61 -12.12
C ILE A 158 2.34 11.56 -13.13
N LEU A 159 2.84 10.43 -12.66
CA LEU A 159 3.22 9.32 -13.54
C LEU A 159 2.02 8.78 -14.32
N ILE A 160 0.88 8.59 -13.67
CA ILE A 160 -0.37 8.16 -14.31
C ILE A 160 -0.79 9.15 -15.40
N ASP A 161 -0.78 10.45 -15.10
CA ASP A 161 -1.16 11.49 -16.04
C ASP A 161 -0.21 11.58 -17.25
N ARG A 162 1.08 11.37 -17.04
CA ARG A 162 2.07 11.29 -18.12
C ARG A 162 1.86 10.08 -19.01
N LEU A 163 1.61 8.92 -18.42
CA LEU A 163 1.36 7.68 -19.15
C LEU A 163 0.06 7.76 -19.97
N LYS A 164 -0.99 8.38 -19.44
CA LYS A 164 -2.25 8.60 -20.16
C LYS A 164 -2.09 9.44 -21.44
N LYS A 165 -1.03 10.22 -21.55
CA LYS A 165 -0.74 11.02 -22.74
C LYS A 165 -0.02 10.23 -23.84
N LEU A 166 0.47 9.03 -23.54
CA LEU A 166 1.12 8.19 -24.54
C LEU A 166 0.11 7.71 -25.57
N ARG A 167 0.49 7.88 -26.86
CA ARG A 167 -0.29 7.32 -27.95
C ARG A 167 -0.27 5.79 -27.87
N GLY A 168 -1.44 5.20 -27.97
CA GLY A 168 -1.61 3.75 -27.90
C GLY A 168 -2.02 3.24 -26.50
N LEU A 169 -1.80 4.01 -25.43
CA LEU A 169 -2.38 3.70 -24.12
C LEU A 169 -3.79 4.28 -24.01
N TYR A 170 -4.75 3.44 -23.68
CA TYR A 170 -6.13 3.89 -23.45
C TYR A 170 -6.62 3.66 -22.02
N LYS A 171 -5.86 2.91 -21.20
CA LYS A 171 -6.16 2.73 -19.78
C LYS A 171 -4.87 2.71 -18.95
N VAL A 172 -4.82 3.59 -17.97
CA VAL A 172 -3.77 3.62 -16.93
C VAL A 172 -4.45 3.86 -15.59
N GLU A 173 -4.37 2.91 -14.70
CA GLU A 173 -4.97 2.98 -13.38
C GLU A 173 -4.00 2.50 -12.32
N ARG A 174 -4.18 2.96 -11.09
CA ARG A 174 -3.49 2.36 -9.96
C ARG A 174 -3.95 0.92 -9.77
N PHE A 175 -2.99 0.02 -9.60
CA PHE A 175 -3.29 -1.37 -9.29
C PHE A 175 -3.92 -1.47 -7.89
N GLU A 176 -5.15 -1.92 -7.85
CA GLU A 176 -5.82 -2.32 -6.63
C GLU A 176 -5.51 -3.81 -6.45
N GLY A 177 -4.69 -4.15 -5.47
CA GLY A 177 -4.24 -5.53 -5.24
C GLY A 177 -5.40 -6.53 -5.13
N THR A 178 -5.14 -7.77 -5.48
CA THR A 178 -6.05 -8.90 -5.30
C THR A 178 -6.18 -9.28 -3.84
#